data_4495ae6373bd9473b09d4998b318988b
#
_entry.id   4495ae6373bd9473b09d4998b318988b
#
_cell.length_a   1.000
_cell.length_b   1.000
_cell.length_c   1.000
_cell.angle_alpha   90.00
_cell.angle_beta   90.00
_cell.angle_gamma   90.00
#
_symmetry.space_group_name_H-M   'P 1'
#
loop_
_entity.id
_entity.type
_entity.pdbx_description
1 polymer ?
#
loop_
_entity_poly.entity_id
_entity_poly.type
_entity_poly.pdbx_seq_one_letter_code
_entity_poly.pdbx_strand_id
1 'polypeptide(L)'
;MTFIINLFVRNGYVLNFSTAEFNKFTKEIIGIELCSIYRISKGKSLVQFLHEGKDEDIKALLVKLFEHYENDKLYENERQKDSHYSNLYKICKKLIRKFNSNSSNTVIESYTKELTKRFSSDYMSSQMTLMIEMQKKNPTEAIGKAKELIESCCMTILEDRNEKIEKD
;
A
#
# COMPACT_ATOMS: atom_id res chain seq x y z
N MET A 1 2.42 1.57 0.32
CA MET A 1 2.44 2.29 1.61
C MET A 1 2.80 3.78 1.46
N THR A 2 3.81 4.14 0.66
CA THR A 2 4.32 5.53 0.48
C THR A 2 3.25 6.57 0.14
N PHE A 3 2.32 6.29 -0.77
CA PHE A 3 1.25 7.24 -1.14
C PHE A 3 0.32 7.59 0.02
N ILE A 4 -0.02 6.61 0.86
CA ILE A 4 -0.87 6.80 2.05
C ILE A 4 -0.13 7.68 3.08
N ILE A 5 1.16 7.41 3.31
CA ILE A 5 1.98 8.22 4.21
C ILE A 5 2.05 9.67 3.68
N ASN A 6 2.32 9.88 2.39
CA ASN A 6 2.41 11.21 1.80
C ASN A 6 1.08 11.99 1.84
N LEU A 7 -0.06 11.31 1.86
CA LEU A 7 -1.36 11.96 2.00
C LEU A 7 -1.59 12.46 3.43
N PHE A 8 -1.21 11.66 4.44
CA PHE A 8 -1.54 11.94 5.83
C PHE A 8 -0.43 12.62 6.62
N VAL A 9 0.84 12.37 6.26
CA VAL A 9 2.00 12.88 7.03
C VAL A 9 2.68 14.02 6.29
N ARG A 10 2.77 15.18 6.94
CA ARG A 10 3.39 16.40 6.40
C ARG A 10 4.30 17.03 7.46
N ASN A 11 5.58 17.13 7.19
CA ASN A 11 6.56 17.76 8.09
C ASN A 11 6.49 17.24 9.54
N GLY A 12 6.22 15.94 9.71
CA GLY A 12 6.09 15.33 11.04
C GLY A 12 4.71 15.45 11.69
N TYR A 13 3.76 16.15 11.05
CA TYR A 13 2.36 16.23 11.47
C TYR A 13 1.53 15.18 10.77
N VAL A 14 0.48 14.71 11.44
CA VAL A 14 -0.57 13.86 10.85
C VAL A 14 -1.80 14.73 10.69
N LEU A 15 -2.17 15.04 9.45
CA LEU A 15 -3.28 15.92 9.12
C LEU A 15 -3.27 17.19 9.99
N ASN A 16 -4.44 17.61 10.46
CA ASN A 16 -4.61 18.77 11.35
C ASN A 16 -4.64 18.42 12.85
N PHE A 17 -4.38 17.15 13.22
CA PHE A 17 -4.42 16.74 14.61
C PHE A 17 -3.36 17.43 15.49
N SER A 18 -3.72 17.88 16.67
CA SER A 18 -2.80 18.05 17.79
C SER A 18 -2.29 16.70 18.30
N THR A 19 -1.27 16.66 19.14
CA THR A 19 -0.77 15.39 19.71
C THR A 19 -1.82 14.70 20.58
N ALA A 20 -2.56 15.48 21.37
CA ALA A 20 -3.62 14.96 22.24
C ALA A 20 -4.78 14.38 21.43
N GLU A 21 -5.22 15.09 20.39
CA GLU A 21 -6.29 14.62 19.50
C GLU A 21 -5.87 13.36 18.73
N PHE A 22 -4.63 13.30 18.24
CA PHE A 22 -4.13 12.11 17.54
C PHE A 22 -4.06 10.89 18.45
N ASN A 23 -3.59 11.05 19.69
CA ASN A 23 -3.58 9.97 20.68
C ASN A 23 -5.01 9.51 21.03
N LYS A 24 -5.93 10.43 21.24
CA LYS A 24 -7.34 10.10 21.48
C LYS A 24 -7.92 9.33 20.28
N PHE A 25 -7.69 9.83 19.07
CA PHE A 25 -8.16 9.21 17.85
C PHE A 25 -7.64 7.78 17.68
N THR A 26 -6.34 7.56 17.87
CA THR A 26 -5.75 6.21 17.74
C THR A 26 -6.22 5.28 18.85
N LYS A 27 -6.40 5.79 20.09
CA LYS A 27 -6.95 5.01 21.20
C LYS A 27 -8.39 4.54 20.94
N GLU A 28 -9.23 5.39 20.37
CA GLU A 28 -10.62 5.04 20.04
C GLU A 28 -10.72 3.95 18.97
N ILE A 29 -9.77 3.89 18.02
CA ILE A 29 -9.84 2.98 16.88
C ILE A 29 -9.11 1.66 17.14
N ILE A 30 -7.90 1.74 17.67
CA ILE A 30 -6.99 0.59 17.84
C ILE A 30 -6.60 0.33 19.31
N GLY A 31 -7.21 1.04 20.25
CA GLY A 31 -6.99 0.86 21.69
C GLY A 31 -5.67 1.39 22.23
N ILE A 32 -4.82 2.03 21.40
CA ILE A 32 -3.49 2.51 21.79
C ILE A 32 -3.24 3.97 21.42
N GLU A 33 -2.49 4.68 22.27
CA GLU A 33 -2.06 6.06 22.07
C GLU A 33 -0.68 6.07 21.39
N LEU A 34 -0.61 6.21 20.08
CA LEU A 34 0.63 6.01 19.32
C LEU A 34 1.77 6.94 19.76
N CYS A 35 1.50 8.23 19.99
CA CYS A 35 2.56 9.14 20.43
C CYS A 35 3.03 8.86 21.85
N SER A 36 2.17 8.36 22.73
CA SER A 36 2.53 7.98 24.10
C SER A 36 3.43 6.74 24.12
N ILE A 37 3.16 5.76 23.25
CA ILE A 37 3.95 4.53 23.14
C ILE A 37 5.30 4.79 22.48
N TYR A 38 5.31 5.40 21.30
CA TYR A 38 6.55 5.59 20.55
C TYR A 38 7.40 6.76 21.03
N ARG A 39 6.81 7.74 21.74
CA ARG A 39 7.49 8.93 22.27
C ARG A 39 8.26 9.74 21.22
N ILE A 40 7.74 9.78 20.00
CA ILE A 40 8.26 10.51 18.85
C ILE A 40 7.16 11.37 18.22
N SER A 41 7.48 12.13 17.17
CA SER A 41 6.48 12.97 16.50
C SER A 41 5.31 12.13 15.94
N LYS A 42 4.12 12.74 15.84
CA LYS A 42 2.89 12.09 15.33
C LYS A 42 3.13 11.37 14.00
N GLY A 43 3.77 12.05 13.04
CA GLY A 43 4.07 11.46 11.73
C GLY A 43 4.99 10.25 11.83
N LYS A 44 6.04 10.33 12.65
CA LYS A 44 6.94 9.19 12.88
C LYS A 44 6.25 8.05 13.62
N SER A 45 5.40 8.36 14.62
CA SER A 45 4.62 7.36 15.36
C SER A 45 3.66 6.61 14.44
N LEU A 46 2.98 7.32 13.53
CA LEU A 46 2.13 6.69 12.53
C LEU A 46 2.95 5.79 11.60
N VAL A 47 4.06 6.27 11.06
CA VAL A 47 4.93 5.49 10.15
C VAL A 47 5.45 4.23 10.84
N GLN A 48 5.92 4.36 12.09
CA GLN A 48 6.40 3.22 12.89
C GLN A 48 5.28 2.17 13.06
N PHE A 49 4.09 2.61 13.46
CA PHE A 49 2.95 1.71 13.61
C PHE A 49 2.55 1.03 12.30
N LEU A 50 2.61 1.71 11.16
CA LEU A 50 2.34 1.11 9.86
C LEU A 50 3.34 0.02 9.44
N HIS A 51 4.53 -0.01 10.05
CA HIS A 51 5.54 -1.04 9.80
C HIS A 51 5.43 -2.26 10.72
N GLU A 52 4.99 -2.07 11.97
CA GLU A 52 5.06 -3.14 12.99
C GLU A 52 3.70 -3.52 13.60
N GLY A 53 2.65 -2.73 13.32
CA GLY A 53 1.31 -2.99 13.82
C GLY A 53 0.67 -4.22 13.18
N LYS A 54 -0.40 -4.72 13.80
CA LYS A 54 -1.20 -5.79 13.23
C LYS A 54 -1.96 -5.31 12.00
N ASP A 55 -2.06 -6.12 10.99
CA ASP A 55 -2.72 -5.77 9.71
C ASP A 55 -4.15 -5.27 9.90
N GLU A 56 -4.91 -5.86 10.82
CA GLU A 56 -6.29 -5.46 11.11
C GLU A 56 -6.36 -4.05 11.71
N ASP A 57 -5.48 -3.76 12.68
CA ASP A 57 -5.40 -2.45 13.34
C ASP A 57 -4.90 -1.37 12.36
N ILE A 58 -3.92 -1.70 11.52
CA ILE A 58 -3.44 -0.82 10.45
C ILE A 58 -4.56 -0.48 9.47
N LYS A 59 -5.33 -1.47 9.01
CA LYS A 59 -6.46 -1.26 8.11
C LYS A 59 -7.53 -0.38 8.75
N ALA A 60 -7.92 -0.69 9.99
CA ALA A 60 -8.91 0.08 10.74
C ALA A 60 -8.48 1.55 10.89
N LEU A 61 -7.24 1.78 11.29
CA LEU A 61 -6.70 3.13 11.46
C LEU A 61 -6.65 3.91 10.13
N LEU A 62 -6.18 3.26 9.06
CA LEU A 62 -6.08 3.91 7.74
C LEU A 62 -7.45 4.28 7.16
N VAL A 63 -8.46 3.43 7.33
CA VAL A 63 -9.84 3.71 6.92
C VAL A 63 -10.36 4.94 7.65
N LYS A 64 -10.18 5.01 8.97
CA LYS A 64 -10.65 6.14 9.79
C LYS A 64 -9.89 7.44 9.54
N LEU A 65 -8.58 7.38 9.30
CA LEU A 65 -7.80 8.54 8.87
C LEU A 65 -8.28 9.06 7.50
N PHE A 66 -8.63 8.16 6.59
CA PHE A 66 -9.14 8.53 5.29
C PHE A 66 -10.54 9.16 5.37
N GLU A 67 -11.44 8.61 6.19
CA GLU A 67 -12.74 9.21 6.48
C GLU A 67 -12.59 10.62 7.06
N HIS A 68 -11.68 10.82 8.02
CA HIS A 68 -11.38 12.14 8.58
C HIS A 68 -10.90 13.11 7.50
N TYR A 69 -9.97 12.66 6.63
CA TYR A 69 -9.47 13.46 5.51
C TYR A 69 -10.57 13.82 4.49
N GLU A 70 -11.51 12.91 4.20
CA GLU A 70 -12.61 13.18 3.26
C GLU A 70 -13.61 14.19 3.81
N ASN A 71 -13.90 14.14 5.12
CA ASN A 71 -14.95 14.94 5.75
C ASN A 71 -14.51 16.36 6.13
N ASP A 72 -13.20 16.64 6.14
CA ASP A 72 -12.67 17.96 6.48
C ASP A 72 -12.63 18.88 5.24
N LYS A 73 -13.33 20.02 5.32
CA LYS A 73 -13.39 21.04 4.26
C LYS A 73 -12.01 21.64 3.90
N LEU A 74 -11.08 21.65 4.85
CA LEU A 74 -9.71 22.13 4.61
C LEU A 74 -9.06 21.29 3.50
N TYR A 75 -9.17 19.96 3.59
CA TYR A 75 -8.58 19.04 2.63
C TYR A 75 -9.37 18.95 1.32
N GLU A 76 -10.68 19.22 1.36
CA GLU A 76 -11.47 19.37 0.14
C GLU A 76 -10.96 20.54 -0.71
N ASN A 77 -10.77 21.70 -0.09
CA ASN A 77 -10.22 22.89 -0.76
C ASN A 77 -8.79 22.65 -1.28
N GLU A 78 -7.96 21.92 -0.53
CA GLU A 78 -6.61 21.56 -0.93
C GLU A 78 -6.61 20.68 -2.19
N ARG A 79 -7.45 19.63 -2.23
CA ARG A 79 -7.60 18.74 -3.40
C ARG A 79 -8.06 19.48 -4.65
N GLN A 80 -8.84 20.55 -4.48
CA GLN A 80 -9.31 21.38 -5.61
C GLN A 80 -8.21 22.28 -6.15
N LYS A 81 -7.30 22.77 -5.30
CA LYS A 81 -6.26 23.75 -5.65
C LYS A 81 -4.94 23.09 -6.08
N ASP A 82 -4.64 21.90 -5.57
CA ASP A 82 -3.37 21.21 -5.79
C ASP A 82 -3.58 19.86 -6.48
N SER A 83 -3.08 19.75 -7.70
CA SER A 83 -3.17 18.52 -8.51
C SER A 83 -2.42 17.34 -7.90
N HIS A 84 -1.34 17.59 -7.14
CA HIS A 84 -0.59 16.54 -6.44
C HIS A 84 -1.45 15.87 -5.39
N TYR A 85 -2.10 16.65 -4.51
CA TYR A 85 -3.00 16.09 -3.49
C TYR A 85 -4.27 15.48 -4.08
N SER A 86 -4.78 16.02 -5.18
CA SER A 86 -5.87 15.42 -5.94
C SER A 86 -5.52 14.02 -6.44
N ASN A 87 -4.31 13.84 -6.97
CA ASN A 87 -3.84 12.54 -7.46
C ASN A 87 -3.57 11.55 -6.31
N LEU A 88 -2.91 11.98 -5.24
CA LEU A 88 -2.70 11.17 -4.04
C LEU A 88 -4.03 10.67 -3.47
N TYR A 89 -5.00 11.55 -3.35
CA TYR A 89 -6.34 11.20 -2.88
C TYR A 89 -6.99 10.13 -3.75
N LYS A 90 -6.96 10.27 -5.09
CA LYS A 90 -7.55 9.28 -6.01
C LYS A 90 -6.90 7.89 -5.85
N ILE A 91 -5.57 7.86 -5.70
CA ILE A 91 -4.82 6.61 -5.47
C ILE A 91 -5.22 6.00 -4.12
N CYS A 92 -5.17 6.79 -3.04
CA CYS A 92 -5.51 6.33 -1.70
C CYS A 92 -6.97 5.88 -1.60
N LYS A 93 -7.91 6.58 -2.25
CA LYS A 93 -9.33 6.19 -2.30
C LYS A 93 -9.53 4.81 -2.91
N LYS A 94 -8.81 4.49 -3.98
CA LYS A 94 -8.84 3.15 -4.58
C LYS A 94 -8.31 2.08 -3.63
N LEU A 95 -7.22 2.37 -2.90
CA LEU A 95 -6.61 1.44 -1.95
C LEU A 95 -7.53 1.20 -0.73
N ILE A 96 -8.09 2.26 -0.14
CA ILE A 96 -8.97 2.16 1.03
C ILE A 96 -10.28 1.42 0.69
N ARG A 97 -10.87 1.65 -0.48
CA ARG A 97 -12.04 0.88 -0.93
C ARG A 97 -11.78 -0.62 -0.99
N LYS A 98 -10.55 -1.02 -1.34
CA LYS A 98 -10.15 -2.43 -1.36
C LYS A 98 -10.01 -3.03 0.04
N PHE A 99 -9.69 -2.22 1.06
CA PHE A 99 -9.67 -2.70 2.46
C PHE A 99 -11.08 -2.96 2.98
N ASN A 100 -12.08 -2.18 2.56
CA ASN A 100 -13.47 -2.33 2.98
C ASN A 100 -14.22 -3.46 2.26
N SER A 101 -13.80 -3.82 1.05
CA SER A 101 -14.29 -5.02 0.39
C SER A 101 -13.53 -6.21 0.94
N ASN A 102 -14.16 -7.08 1.72
CA ASN A 102 -13.61 -8.26 2.42
C ASN A 102 -12.92 -9.31 1.52
N SER A 103 -12.21 -8.90 0.50
CA SER A 103 -11.50 -9.76 -0.44
C SER A 103 -10.02 -9.43 -0.50
N SER A 104 -9.28 -9.95 0.47
CA SER A 104 -7.80 -10.01 0.42
C SER A 104 -7.28 -10.66 -0.88
N ASN A 105 -8.12 -11.43 -1.56
CA ASN A 105 -7.79 -12.12 -2.82
C ASN A 105 -7.98 -11.22 -4.06
N THR A 106 -8.93 -10.28 -4.08
CA THR A 106 -9.24 -9.49 -5.30
C THR A 106 -8.21 -8.42 -5.64
N VAL A 107 -7.40 -7.97 -4.67
CA VAL A 107 -6.34 -6.98 -4.94
C VAL A 107 -5.20 -7.62 -5.72
N ILE A 108 -4.74 -8.78 -5.27
CA ILE A 108 -3.68 -9.53 -5.97
C ILE A 108 -4.21 -9.95 -7.34
N GLU A 109 -5.44 -10.49 -7.42
CA GLU A 109 -6.07 -10.88 -8.68
C GLU A 109 -6.26 -9.73 -9.67
N SER A 110 -6.60 -8.52 -9.21
CA SER A 110 -6.77 -7.37 -10.12
C SER A 110 -5.44 -6.87 -10.67
N TYR A 111 -4.38 -6.81 -9.85
CA TYR A 111 -3.02 -6.48 -10.32
C TYR A 111 -2.47 -7.58 -11.23
N THR A 112 -2.70 -8.83 -10.92
CA THR A 112 -2.27 -9.96 -11.74
C THR A 112 -2.95 -9.94 -13.10
N LYS A 113 -4.26 -9.66 -13.16
CA LYS A 113 -4.99 -9.52 -14.44
C LYS A 113 -4.47 -8.36 -15.29
N GLU A 114 -4.04 -7.25 -14.67
CA GLU A 114 -3.48 -6.12 -15.40
C GLU A 114 -2.06 -6.40 -15.88
N LEU A 115 -1.25 -7.09 -15.07
CA LEU A 115 0.08 -7.57 -15.47
C LEU A 115 -0.01 -8.65 -16.54
N THR A 116 -0.93 -9.62 -16.43
CA THR A 116 -1.14 -10.68 -17.42
C THR A 116 -1.56 -10.13 -18.78
N LYS A 117 -2.29 -9.02 -18.83
CA LYS A 117 -2.60 -8.32 -20.08
C LYS A 117 -1.38 -7.70 -20.76
N ARG A 118 -0.38 -7.29 -19.98
CA ARG A 118 0.86 -6.68 -20.49
C ARG A 118 1.89 -7.72 -20.93
N PHE A 119 1.87 -8.92 -20.33
CA PHE A 119 2.74 -10.03 -20.69
C PHE A 119 1.93 -11.03 -21.52
N SER A 120 2.03 -10.91 -22.84
CA SER A 120 1.23 -11.68 -23.82
C SER A 120 1.64 -13.15 -23.99
N SER A 121 2.54 -13.68 -23.17
CA SER A 121 2.89 -15.09 -23.26
C SER A 121 2.03 -15.96 -22.33
N ASP A 122 1.42 -17.01 -22.86
CA ASP A 122 0.64 -18.00 -22.13
C ASP A 122 1.42 -18.63 -20.97
N TYR A 123 2.72 -18.76 -21.14
CA TYR A 123 3.64 -19.25 -20.11
C TYR A 123 3.63 -18.33 -18.87
N MET A 124 3.78 -17.02 -19.05
CA MET A 124 3.79 -16.05 -17.96
C MET A 124 2.45 -16.04 -17.21
N SER A 125 1.35 -16.12 -17.95
CA SER A 125 0.01 -16.21 -17.36
C SER A 125 -0.17 -17.45 -16.51
N SER A 126 0.31 -18.60 -16.97
CA SER A 126 0.21 -19.86 -16.23
C SER A 126 1.09 -19.87 -14.98
N GLN A 127 2.30 -19.31 -15.04
CA GLN A 127 3.19 -19.20 -13.87
C GLN A 127 2.60 -18.25 -12.80
N MET A 128 1.99 -17.13 -13.19
CA MET A 128 1.32 -16.23 -12.29
C MET A 128 0.12 -16.88 -11.58
N THR A 129 -0.68 -17.64 -12.31
CA THR A 129 -1.82 -18.37 -11.75
C THR A 129 -1.33 -19.39 -10.72
N LEU A 130 -0.31 -20.17 -11.07
CA LEU A 130 0.30 -21.16 -10.18
C LEU A 130 0.83 -20.50 -8.89
N MET A 131 1.53 -19.38 -9.01
CA MET A 131 2.08 -18.64 -7.85
C MET A 131 0.97 -18.15 -6.91
N ILE A 132 -0.17 -17.69 -7.43
CA ILE A 132 -1.32 -17.26 -6.62
C ILE A 132 -1.94 -18.45 -5.88
N GLU A 133 -2.07 -19.60 -6.52
CA GLU A 133 -2.56 -20.81 -5.88
C GLU A 133 -1.62 -21.31 -4.79
N MET A 134 -0.30 -21.23 -5.03
CA MET A 134 0.73 -21.63 -4.08
C MET A 134 0.80 -20.71 -2.86
N GLN A 135 0.47 -19.44 -3.00
CA GLN A 135 0.50 -18.47 -1.89
C GLN A 135 -0.28 -18.95 -0.66
N LYS A 136 -1.37 -19.67 -0.85
CA LYS A 136 -2.21 -20.19 0.24
C LYS A 136 -1.67 -21.50 0.83
N LYS A 137 -0.99 -22.32 0.04
CA LYS A 137 -0.55 -23.67 0.43
C LYS A 137 0.90 -23.70 0.88
N ASN A 138 1.77 -22.97 0.20
CA ASN A 138 3.21 -22.91 0.45
C ASN A 138 3.78 -21.53 0.12
N PRO A 139 3.72 -20.56 1.07
CA PRO A 139 4.17 -19.19 0.82
C PRO A 139 5.65 -19.08 0.41
N THR A 140 6.51 -19.93 0.95
CA THR A 140 7.95 -19.94 0.64
C THR A 140 8.19 -20.29 -0.81
N GLU A 141 7.49 -21.29 -1.31
CA GLU A 141 7.59 -21.72 -2.71
C GLU A 141 6.98 -20.67 -3.67
N ALA A 142 5.89 -20.01 -3.26
CA ALA A 142 5.33 -18.90 -4.01
C ALA A 142 6.30 -17.73 -4.16
N ILE A 143 7.10 -17.42 -3.13
CA ILE A 143 8.17 -16.40 -3.19
C ILE A 143 9.28 -16.83 -4.17
N GLY A 144 9.70 -18.08 -4.13
CA GLY A 144 10.69 -18.63 -5.08
C GLY A 144 10.22 -18.50 -6.53
N LYS A 145 8.97 -18.88 -6.80
CA LYS A 145 8.35 -18.72 -8.13
C LYS A 145 8.21 -17.27 -8.57
N ALA A 146 7.90 -16.35 -7.65
CA ALA A 146 7.87 -14.92 -7.94
C ALA A 146 9.24 -14.40 -8.38
N LYS A 147 10.31 -14.83 -7.70
CA LYS A 147 11.69 -14.48 -8.05
C LYS A 147 12.04 -14.97 -9.46
N GLU A 148 11.83 -16.25 -9.76
CA GLU A 148 12.06 -16.83 -11.08
C GLU A 148 11.31 -16.08 -12.19
N LEU A 149 10.06 -15.67 -11.92
CA LEU A 149 9.25 -14.94 -12.89
C LEU A 149 9.81 -13.54 -13.16
N ILE A 150 10.25 -12.83 -12.11
CA ILE A 150 10.88 -11.50 -12.23
C ILE A 150 12.19 -11.61 -13.03
N GLU A 151 13.02 -12.59 -12.71
CA GLU A 151 14.28 -12.84 -13.44
C GLU A 151 14.01 -13.11 -14.92
N SER A 152 13.03 -13.96 -15.25
CA SER A 152 12.63 -14.22 -16.63
C SER A 152 12.13 -12.96 -17.35
N CYS A 153 11.35 -12.12 -16.69
CA CYS A 153 10.90 -10.85 -17.26
C CYS A 153 12.07 -9.90 -17.55
N CYS A 154 13.00 -9.78 -16.61
CA CYS A 154 14.19 -8.94 -16.78
C CYS A 154 15.05 -9.43 -17.97
N MET A 155 15.26 -10.75 -18.08
CA MET A 155 16.00 -11.37 -19.18
C MET A 155 15.36 -11.04 -20.53
N THR A 156 14.04 -11.25 -20.65
CA THR A 156 13.32 -10.95 -21.91
C THR A 156 13.44 -9.46 -22.29
N ILE A 157 13.33 -8.54 -21.31
CA ILE A 157 13.47 -7.10 -21.57
C ILE A 157 14.89 -6.75 -22.05
N LEU A 158 15.92 -7.35 -21.45
CA LEU A 158 17.31 -7.12 -21.84
C LEU A 158 17.61 -7.69 -23.23
N GLU A 159 17.08 -8.87 -23.55
CA GLU A 159 17.18 -9.50 -24.88
C GLU A 159 16.51 -8.62 -25.95
N ASP A 160 15.29 -8.12 -25.69
CA ASP A 160 14.57 -7.22 -26.60
C ASP A 160 15.32 -5.89 -26.83
N ARG A 161 16.12 -5.46 -25.87
CA ARG A 161 16.95 -4.25 -25.98
C ARG A 161 18.35 -4.51 -26.56
N ASN A 162 18.69 -5.75 -26.89
CA ASN A 162 20.03 -6.18 -27.30
C ASN A 162 21.14 -5.80 -26.29
N GLU A 163 20.81 -5.73 -25.00
CA GLU A 163 21.78 -5.48 -23.94
C GLU A 163 22.43 -6.81 -23.50
N LYS A 164 23.78 -6.85 -23.46
CA LYS A 164 24.51 -8.03 -22.97
C LYS A 164 24.40 -8.11 -21.44
N ILE A 165 24.00 -9.28 -20.98
CA ILE A 165 23.99 -9.60 -19.56
C ILE A 165 25.41 -9.99 -19.16
N GLU A 166 26.09 -9.17 -18.35
CA GLU A 166 27.30 -9.60 -17.67
C GLU A 166 26.89 -10.61 -16.58
N LYS A 167 27.41 -11.83 -16.72
CA LYS A 167 27.26 -12.84 -15.66
C LYS A 167 28.44 -12.68 -14.72
N ASP A 168 28.13 -12.29 -13.47
CA ASP A 168 29.04 -12.43 -12.34
C ASP A 168 29.28 -13.90 -11.99
#